data_1b2b5f12505c1511de0f9c479ec52981
#
_entry.id   1b2b5f12505c1511de0f9c479ec52981
#
_cell.length_a   1.000
_cell.length_b   1.000
_cell.length_c   1.000
_cell.angle_alpha   90.00
_cell.angle_beta   90.00
_cell.angle_gamma   90.00
#
_symmetry.space_group_name_H-M   'P 1'
#
loop_
_entity.id
_entity.type
_entity.pdbx_description
1 polymer ?
#
loop_
_entity_poly.entity_id
_entity_poly.type
_entity_poly.pdbx_seq_one_letter_code
_entity_poly.pdbx_strand_id
1 'polypeptide(L)'
;RRQRQMCIRDSAPTTLTVAMTGDILSHGWVTAASREADGQYHLEKLLAEVKPYLERADLALCHQEIPYGKPGQAPHGYPIFNAPMGWANGLVQVGYDGCSTASNHSWDQGTAGITHTLEVLQNAGLGTAGTRANAEQTPWQMYEIHKGGRTVHVAHLSFTYGLNFESVPEVDRHPYLVEINDVEQIIEYARQARQAGADIVIVSPHGGSEYVYEPQPQQRQWAQALA
;
A
#
# COMPACT_ATOMS: atom_id res chain seq x y z
N ARG A 1 31.21 30.76 -38.53
CA ARG A 1 30.32 29.76 -37.91
C ARG A 1 30.55 29.80 -36.40
N ARG A 2 29.65 30.45 -35.63
CA ARG A 2 29.68 30.43 -34.15
C ARG A 2 29.05 29.09 -33.70
N GLN A 3 29.87 28.21 -33.14
CA GLN A 3 29.40 27.09 -32.38
C GLN A 3 28.61 27.58 -31.16
N ARG A 4 27.28 27.29 -31.10
CA ARG A 4 26.50 27.43 -29.90
C ARG A 4 26.94 26.32 -28.95
N GLN A 5 27.74 26.64 -27.95
CA GLN A 5 27.92 25.77 -26.80
C GLN A 5 26.56 25.64 -26.12
N MET A 6 25.98 24.47 -26.24
CA MET A 6 24.83 24.07 -25.48
C MET A 6 25.31 23.84 -24.03
N CYS A 7 25.09 24.83 -23.16
CA CYS A 7 25.29 24.64 -21.73
C CYS A 7 24.28 23.60 -21.26
N ILE A 8 24.69 22.32 -21.17
CA ILE A 8 24.01 21.33 -20.36
C ILE A 8 24.24 21.82 -18.93
N ARG A 9 23.24 22.51 -18.35
CA ARG A 9 23.21 22.69 -16.91
C ARG A 9 22.96 21.29 -16.33
N ASP A 10 24.02 20.68 -15.85
CA ASP A 10 23.90 19.56 -14.92
C ASP A 10 23.09 20.07 -13.72
N SER A 11 21.78 19.78 -13.73
CA SER A 11 20.96 20.05 -12.57
C SER A 11 21.43 19.10 -11.47
N ALA A 12 21.67 19.65 -10.27
CA ALA A 12 22.00 18.82 -9.11
C ALA A 12 21.03 17.63 -8.99
N PRO A 13 21.51 16.44 -8.63
CA PRO A 13 20.65 15.28 -8.48
C PRO A 13 19.54 15.57 -7.48
N THR A 14 18.30 15.27 -7.85
CA THR A 14 17.14 15.38 -6.95
C THR A 14 17.03 14.08 -6.18
N THR A 15 17.13 14.14 -4.87
CA THR A 15 16.98 12.99 -3.98
C THR A 15 15.54 12.95 -3.48
N LEU A 16 14.85 11.82 -3.64
CA LEU A 16 13.56 11.53 -3.01
C LEU A 16 13.77 10.68 -1.77
N THR A 17 13.04 10.99 -0.73
CA THR A 17 12.95 10.19 0.50
C THR A 17 11.62 9.49 0.52
N VAL A 18 11.65 8.15 0.57
CA VAL A 18 10.45 7.32 0.72
C VAL A 18 10.48 6.69 2.10
N ALA A 19 9.41 6.88 2.87
CA ALA A 19 9.17 6.16 4.11
C ALA A 19 8.19 5.01 3.85
N MET A 20 8.51 3.83 4.33
CA MET A 20 7.62 2.67 4.24
C MET A 20 7.53 2.00 5.60
N THR A 21 6.32 1.64 5.99
CA THR A 21 6.06 0.93 7.24
C THR A 21 5.40 -0.42 6.97
N GLY A 22 5.36 -1.27 7.98
CA GLY A 22 4.68 -2.56 7.92
C GLY A 22 3.18 -2.46 8.15
N ASP A 23 2.64 -3.51 8.75
CA ASP A 23 1.23 -3.85 8.81
C ASP A 23 0.43 -2.90 9.71
N ILE A 24 -0.66 -2.38 9.17
CA ILE A 24 -1.74 -1.75 9.92
C ILE A 24 -2.73 -2.85 10.26
N LEU A 25 -2.66 -3.35 11.50
CA LEU A 25 -3.34 -4.57 11.94
C LEU A 25 -4.14 -4.33 13.22
N SER A 26 -5.46 -4.57 13.18
CA SER A 26 -6.38 -4.30 14.29
C SER A 26 -6.55 -5.49 15.25
N HIS A 27 -5.44 -5.99 15.83
CA HIS A 27 -5.62 -6.89 16.97
C HIS A 27 -6.45 -6.24 18.08
N GLY A 28 -7.22 -7.04 18.81
CA GLY A 28 -8.25 -6.56 19.72
C GLY A 28 -7.79 -5.48 20.71
N TRP A 29 -6.56 -5.58 21.22
CA TRP A 29 -6.00 -4.59 22.14
C TRP A 29 -5.43 -3.33 21.45
N VAL A 30 -4.96 -3.41 20.20
CA VAL A 30 -4.61 -2.23 19.39
C VAL A 30 -5.88 -1.44 19.08
N THR A 31 -6.95 -2.14 18.68
CA THR A 31 -8.27 -1.54 18.48
C THR A 31 -8.78 -0.87 19.75
N ALA A 32 -8.71 -1.57 20.89
CA ALA A 32 -9.13 -1.00 22.18
C ALA A 32 -8.30 0.23 22.59
N ALA A 33 -6.99 0.19 22.37
CA ALA A 33 -6.09 1.31 22.68
C ALA A 33 -6.30 2.53 21.78
N SER A 34 -6.82 2.36 20.56
CA SER A 34 -7.17 3.47 19.67
C SER A 34 -8.55 4.07 19.98
N ARG A 35 -9.36 3.42 20.81
CA ARG A 35 -10.72 3.88 21.12
C ARG A 35 -10.71 4.94 22.23
N GLU A 36 -11.31 6.08 21.96
CA GLU A 36 -11.41 7.20 22.90
C GLU A 36 -12.77 7.28 23.57
N ALA A 37 -12.90 8.21 24.54
CA ALA A 37 -14.12 8.43 25.32
C ALA A 37 -15.34 8.87 24.47
N ASP A 38 -15.10 9.44 23.30
CA ASP A 38 -16.13 9.79 22.31
C ASP A 38 -16.66 8.55 21.55
N GLY A 39 -16.07 7.38 21.79
CA GLY A 39 -16.42 6.12 21.13
C GLY A 39 -15.79 5.95 19.75
N GLN A 40 -15.02 6.94 19.27
CA GLN A 40 -14.31 6.87 17.99
C GLN A 40 -12.93 6.20 18.14
N TYR A 41 -12.32 5.86 17.00
CA TYR A 41 -11.03 5.18 16.94
C TYR A 41 -9.98 6.09 16.33
N HIS A 42 -8.97 6.43 17.10
CA HIS A 42 -7.93 7.43 16.83
C HIS A 42 -6.56 6.78 16.68
N LEU A 43 -6.28 6.22 15.49
CA LEU A 43 -5.01 5.55 15.21
C LEU A 43 -3.83 6.54 15.26
N GLU A 44 -4.06 7.80 14.87
CA GLU A 44 -3.05 8.86 14.86
C GLU A 44 -2.42 9.08 16.24
N LYS A 45 -3.14 8.80 17.31
CA LYS A 45 -2.59 8.92 18.67
C LYS A 45 -1.59 7.82 18.98
N LEU A 46 -1.83 6.60 18.50
CA LEU A 46 -0.90 5.49 18.66
C LEU A 46 0.36 5.66 17.78
N LEU A 47 0.22 6.36 16.67
CA LEU A 47 1.31 6.60 15.70
C LEU A 47 1.98 7.98 15.88
N ALA A 48 1.67 8.73 16.95
CA ALA A 48 2.17 10.09 17.16
C ALA A 48 3.72 10.17 17.09
N GLU A 49 4.42 9.20 17.65
CA GLU A 49 5.89 9.14 17.66
C GLU A 49 6.49 8.81 16.27
N VAL A 50 5.71 8.20 15.38
CA VAL A 50 6.13 7.86 14.00
C VAL A 50 5.91 9.05 13.07
N LYS A 51 4.92 9.89 13.34
CA LYS A 51 4.53 11.04 12.52
C LYS A 51 5.71 11.92 12.05
N PRO A 52 6.67 12.34 12.90
CA PRO A 52 7.77 13.19 12.45
C PRO A 52 8.69 12.55 11.40
N TYR A 53 8.68 11.23 11.28
CA TYR A 53 9.46 10.50 10.27
C TYR A 53 8.71 10.45 8.94
N LEU A 54 7.40 10.25 8.99
CA LEU A 54 6.53 10.20 7.80
C LEU A 54 6.44 11.59 7.14
N GLU A 55 6.19 12.64 7.93
CA GLU A 55 6.09 14.03 7.42
C GLU A 55 7.37 14.57 6.77
N ARG A 56 8.53 13.97 7.03
CA ARG A 56 9.80 14.33 6.39
C ARG A 56 10.05 13.60 5.08
N ALA A 57 9.31 12.55 4.80
CA ALA A 57 9.40 11.83 3.54
C ALA A 57 8.72 12.62 2.42
N ASP A 58 9.17 12.42 1.19
CA ASP A 58 8.52 12.93 -0.01
C ASP A 58 7.35 12.03 -0.44
N LEU A 59 7.36 10.78 0.02
CA LEU A 59 6.32 9.78 -0.14
C LEU A 59 6.33 8.84 1.07
N ALA A 60 5.20 8.68 1.75
CA ALA A 60 5.04 7.77 2.88
C ALA A 60 3.98 6.71 2.59
N LEU A 61 4.37 5.44 2.66
CA LEU A 61 3.52 4.29 2.34
C LEU A 61 3.34 3.37 3.54
N CYS A 62 2.10 2.94 3.80
CA CYS A 62 1.77 1.90 4.77
C CYS A 62 1.42 0.58 4.10
N HIS A 63 1.26 -0.47 4.89
CA HIS A 63 0.59 -1.70 4.49
C HIS A 63 -0.74 -1.82 5.24
N GLN A 64 -1.87 -1.62 4.53
CA GLN A 64 -3.20 -1.87 5.08
C GLN A 64 -3.49 -3.36 4.93
N GLU A 65 -3.10 -4.14 5.93
CA GLU A 65 -3.17 -5.60 5.88
C GLU A 65 -4.61 -6.12 5.90
N ILE A 66 -5.48 -5.44 6.61
CA ILE A 66 -6.84 -5.89 6.91
C ILE A 66 -7.90 -5.00 6.27
N PRO A 67 -9.03 -5.58 5.85
CA PRO A 67 -10.09 -4.81 5.20
C PRO A 67 -10.91 -3.97 6.17
N TYR A 68 -11.55 -2.95 5.64
CA TYR A 68 -12.68 -2.26 6.24
C TYR A 68 -13.97 -2.97 5.81
N GLY A 69 -14.71 -3.50 6.77
CA GLY A 69 -16.00 -4.14 6.53
C GLY A 69 -17.09 -3.15 6.11
N LYS A 70 -18.31 -3.63 5.97
CA LYS A 70 -19.45 -2.79 5.58
C LYS A 70 -19.73 -1.70 6.63
N PRO A 71 -20.26 -0.53 6.21
CA PRO A 71 -20.68 0.51 7.15
C PRO A 71 -21.58 -0.04 8.25
N GLY A 72 -21.31 0.37 9.49
CA GLY A 72 -22.07 -0.06 10.67
C GLY A 72 -21.64 -1.39 11.29
N GLN A 73 -20.72 -2.12 10.68
CA GLN A 73 -20.11 -3.28 11.32
C GLN A 73 -19.11 -2.86 12.40
N ALA A 74 -19.17 -3.53 13.55
CA ALA A 74 -18.18 -3.30 14.61
C ALA A 74 -16.79 -3.81 14.15
N PRO A 75 -15.70 -3.14 14.57
CA PRO A 75 -14.35 -3.66 14.37
C PRO A 75 -14.19 -5.04 14.99
N HIS A 76 -13.43 -5.89 14.31
CA HIS A 76 -13.18 -7.25 14.75
C HIS A 76 -11.71 -7.63 14.51
N GLY A 77 -11.09 -8.29 15.47
CA GLY A 77 -9.73 -8.80 15.40
C GLY A 77 -9.65 -10.22 14.82
N TYR A 78 -8.55 -10.90 15.14
CA TYR A 78 -8.28 -12.28 14.70
C TYR A 78 -9.46 -13.22 14.98
N PRO A 79 -9.75 -14.22 14.10
CA PRO A 79 -9.02 -14.54 12.87
C PRO A 79 -9.55 -13.83 11.61
N ILE A 80 -10.73 -13.24 11.62
CA ILE A 80 -11.38 -12.57 10.49
C ILE A 80 -11.49 -11.08 10.83
N PHE A 81 -10.58 -10.30 10.27
CA PHE A 81 -10.44 -8.91 10.64
C PHE A 81 -11.48 -7.97 10.00
N ASN A 82 -11.75 -6.90 10.73
CA ASN A 82 -12.50 -5.75 10.27
C ASN A 82 -11.91 -4.49 10.93
N ALA A 83 -11.27 -3.62 10.15
CA ALA A 83 -10.61 -2.43 10.66
C ALA A 83 -11.61 -1.38 11.18
N PRO A 84 -11.24 -0.60 12.23
CA PRO A 84 -12.03 0.56 12.65
C PRO A 84 -12.06 1.64 11.57
N MET A 85 -13.25 2.12 11.20
CA MET A 85 -13.45 3.09 10.11
C MET A 85 -12.64 4.39 10.28
N GLY A 86 -12.42 4.85 11.51
CA GLY A 86 -11.65 6.07 11.79
C GLY A 86 -10.16 5.97 11.49
N TRP A 87 -9.62 4.76 11.33
CA TRP A 87 -8.19 4.54 11.13
C TRP A 87 -7.67 5.12 9.82
N ALA A 88 -8.46 5.10 8.74
CA ALA A 88 -8.04 5.68 7.46
C ALA A 88 -7.74 7.18 7.58
N ASN A 89 -8.59 7.94 8.29
CA ASN A 89 -8.32 9.35 8.59
C ASN A 89 -7.09 9.52 9.49
N GLY A 90 -6.89 8.61 10.45
CA GLY A 90 -5.71 8.59 11.31
C GLY A 90 -4.41 8.41 10.52
N LEU A 91 -4.40 7.54 9.50
CA LEU A 91 -3.26 7.34 8.60
C LEU A 91 -2.89 8.64 7.87
N VAL A 92 -3.87 9.36 7.32
CA VAL A 92 -3.63 10.67 6.68
C VAL A 92 -3.09 11.68 7.68
N GLN A 93 -3.63 11.74 8.89
CA GLN A 93 -3.20 12.69 9.92
C GLN A 93 -1.76 12.49 10.39
N VAL A 94 -1.22 11.27 10.28
CA VAL A 94 0.20 11.02 10.60
C VAL A 94 1.13 11.15 9.41
N GLY A 95 0.59 11.38 8.19
CA GLY A 95 1.38 11.75 7.02
C GLY A 95 1.58 10.64 6.00
N TYR A 96 0.75 9.61 5.96
CA TYR A 96 0.77 8.65 4.85
C TYR A 96 0.08 9.20 3.60
N ASP A 97 0.66 8.88 2.44
CA ASP A 97 0.14 9.20 1.10
C ASP A 97 -0.63 8.04 0.49
N GLY A 98 -0.35 6.82 0.93
CA GLY A 98 -1.03 5.63 0.44
C GLY A 98 -0.61 4.35 1.13
N CYS A 99 -1.29 3.25 0.77
CA CYS A 99 -1.04 1.94 1.35
C CYS A 99 -1.02 0.84 0.28
N SER A 100 -0.18 -0.18 0.50
CA SER A 100 -0.40 -1.48 -0.11
C SER A 100 -1.58 -2.19 0.55
N THR A 101 -2.35 -2.96 -0.23
CA THR A 101 -3.59 -3.61 0.23
C THR A 101 -3.65 -5.11 -0.08
N ALA A 102 -2.66 -5.65 -0.82
CA ALA A 102 -2.59 -7.09 -1.07
C ALA A 102 -1.99 -7.81 0.14
N SER A 103 -2.80 -8.60 0.84
CA SER A 103 -2.48 -9.31 2.06
C SER A 103 -3.21 -10.65 2.10
N ASN A 104 -2.73 -11.58 2.93
CA ASN A 104 -3.44 -12.81 3.27
C ASN A 104 -4.82 -12.55 3.92
N HIS A 105 -5.04 -11.37 4.51
CA HIS A 105 -6.30 -10.92 5.09
C HIS A 105 -7.18 -10.10 4.15
N SER A 106 -6.75 -9.80 2.93
CA SER A 106 -7.54 -8.96 1.99
C SER A 106 -8.97 -9.46 1.77
N TRP A 107 -9.18 -10.78 1.89
CA TRP A 107 -10.48 -11.43 1.67
C TRP A 107 -11.35 -11.58 2.92
N ASP A 108 -10.91 -11.16 4.09
CA ASP A 108 -11.62 -11.40 5.37
C ASP A 108 -13.07 -10.88 5.37
N GLN A 109 -13.38 -9.88 4.59
CA GLN A 109 -14.73 -9.32 4.42
C GLN A 109 -15.30 -9.56 3.00
N GLY A 110 -14.70 -10.49 2.23
CA GLY A 110 -15.09 -10.82 0.86
C GLY A 110 -14.94 -9.67 -0.14
N THR A 111 -15.52 -9.83 -1.33
CA THR A 111 -15.50 -8.79 -2.39
C THR A 111 -16.00 -7.43 -1.91
N ALA A 112 -17.08 -7.44 -1.11
CA ALA A 112 -17.64 -6.20 -0.57
C ALA A 112 -16.65 -5.49 0.38
N GLY A 113 -15.87 -6.26 1.16
CA GLY A 113 -14.80 -5.73 2.00
C GLY A 113 -13.67 -5.11 1.20
N ILE A 114 -13.23 -5.76 0.12
CA ILE A 114 -12.22 -5.19 -0.80
C ILE A 114 -12.70 -3.85 -1.36
N THR A 115 -13.89 -3.83 -1.98
CA THR A 115 -14.45 -2.61 -2.58
C THR A 115 -14.57 -1.50 -1.54
N HIS A 116 -15.12 -1.80 -0.37
CA HIS A 116 -15.29 -0.81 0.68
C HIS A 116 -13.95 -0.33 1.27
N THR A 117 -12.95 -1.22 1.39
CA THR A 117 -11.60 -0.83 1.80
C THR A 117 -11.01 0.23 0.86
N LEU A 118 -11.11 -0.01 -0.44
CA LEU A 118 -10.65 0.93 -1.45
C LEU A 118 -11.39 2.28 -1.35
N GLU A 119 -12.72 2.25 -1.20
CA GLU A 119 -13.54 3.45 -1.02
C GLU A 119 -13.13 4.24 0.23
N VAL A 120 -12.92 3.57 1.35
CA VAL A 120 -12.55 4.20 2.63
C VAL A 120 -11.18 4.87 2.54
N LEU A 121 -10.19 4.18 2.00
CA LEU A 121 -8.83 4.72 1.86
C LEU A 121 -8.80 5.88 0.86
N GLN A 122 -9.43 5.71 -0.31
CA GLN A 122 -9.49 6.75 -1.35
C GLN A 122 -10.28 7.99 -0.90
N ASN A 123 -11.39 7.82 -0.18
CA ASN A 123 -12.16 8.94 0.39
C ASN A 123 -11.36 9.69 1.47
N ALA A 124 -10.45 9.02 2.17
CA ALA A 124 -9.52 9.67 3.08
C ALA A 124 -8.37 10.39 2.35
N GLY A 125 -8.16 10.14 1.06
CA GLY A 125 -7.08 10.73 0.25
C GLY A 125 -5.87 9.84 0.08
N LEU A 126 -5.94 8.56 0.49
CA LEU A 126 -4.83 7.60 0.36
C LEU A 126 -4.88 6.87 -0.98
N GLY A 127 -3.72 6.78 -1.66
CA GLY A 127 -3.55 5.89 -2.79
C GLY A 127 -3.53 4.41 -2.37
N THR A 128 -3.92 3.51 -3.28
CA THR A 128 -4.01 2.07 -2.98
C THR A 128 -3.37 1.22 -4.07
N ALA A 129 -2.65 0.17 -3.70
CA ALA A 129 -2.05 -0.78 -4.63
C ALA A 129 -2.17 -2.22 -4.10
N GLY A 130 -2.50 -3.18 -4.98
CA GLY A 130 -2.53 -4.61 -4.65
C GLY A 130 -3.91 -5.25 -4.63
N THR A 131 -4.98 -4.46 -4.47
CA THR A 131 -6.37 -4.89 -4.67
C THR A 131 -7.08 -3.92 -5.60
N ARG A 132 -8.07 -4.40 -6.36
CA ARG A 132 -8.84 -3.58 -7.30
C ARG A 132 -10.32 -3.95 -7.24
N ALA A 133 -11.20 -2.97 -7.44
CA ALA A 133 -12.64 -3.20 -7.46
C ALA A 133 -13.14 -3.76 -8.81
N ASN A 134 -12.39 -3.51 -9.90
CA ASN A 134 -12.71 -3.98 -11.25
C ASN A 134 -11.43 -4.13 -12.10
N ALA A 135 -11.55 -4.79 -13.24
CA ALA A 135 -10.42 -5.09 -14.12
C ALA A 135 -9.89 -3.88 -14.91
N GLU A 136 -10.68 -2.81 -15.02
CA GLU A 136 -10.34 -1.60 -15.76
C GLU A 136 -9.39 -0.68 -14.96
N GLN A 137 -9.33 -0.85 -13.64
CA GLN A 137 -8.39 -0.12 -12.81
C GLN A 137 -6.96 -0.55 -13.09
N THR A 138 -6.04 0.39 -13.11
CA THR A 138 -4.60 0.09 -13.23
C THR A 138 -4.13 -0.73 -12.04
N PRO A 139 -3.22 -1.71 -12.24
CA PRO A 139 -2.67 -2.52 -11.14
C PRO A 139 -1.62 -1.78 -10.30
N TRP A 140 -1.41 -0.50 -10.54
CA TRP A 140 -0.53 0.37 -9.76
C TRP A 140 -1.22 1.66 -9.36
N GLN A 141 -0.78 2.23 -8.25
CA GLN A 141 -1.05 3.60 -7.86
C GLN A 141 0.07 4.51 -8.36
N MET A 142 -0.25 5.59 -9.05
CA MET A 142 0.72 6.60 -9.45
C MET A 142 0.69 7.77 -8.47
N TYR A 143 1.87 8.17 -7.97
CA TYR A 143 2.08 9.37 -7.17
C TYR A 143 2.90 10.38 -7.97
N GLU A 144 2.55 11.64 -7.85
CA GLU A 144 3.25 12.76 -8.47
C GLU A 144 3.93 13.60 -7.38
N ILE A 145 5.26 13.66 -7.41
CA ILE A 145 6.07 14.32 -6.40
C ILE A 145 6.79 15.51 -7.02
N HIS A 146 6.53 16.69 -6.48
CA HIS A 146 7.18 17.93 -6.94
C HIS A 146 8.38 18.26 -6.04
N LYS A 147 9.60 18.15 -6.56
CA LYS A 147 10.82 18.44 -5.79
C LYS A 147 11.93 19.01 -6.67
N GLY A 148 12.59 20.05 -6.19
CA GLY A 148 13.74 20.66 -6.90
C GLY A 148 13.40 21.19 -8.29
N GLY A 149 12.17 21.67 -8.52
CA GLY A 149 11.69 22.15 -9.82
C GLY A 149 11.42 21.05 -10.84
N ARG A 150 11.33 19.79 -10.40
CA ARG A 150 11.00 18.61 -11.21
C ARG A 150 9.75 17.94 -10.66
N THR A 151 9.03 17.30 -11.54
CA THR A 151 7.97 16.32 -11.20
C THR A 151 8.55 14.93 -11.38
N VAL A 152 8.38 14.08 -10.38
CA VAL A 152 8.77 12.68 -10.40
C VAL A 152 7.53 11.83 -10.19
N HIS A 153 7.30 10.88 -11.09
CA HIS A 153 6.19 9.94 -11.02
C HIS A 153 6.65 8.62 -10.40
N VAL A 154 6.01 8.24 -9.31
CA VAL A 154 6.31 7.00 -8.61
C VAL A 154 5.11 6.07 -8.72
N ALA A 155 5.28 4.92 -9.35
CA ALA A 155 4.28 3.87 -9.39
C ALA A 155 4.49 2.91 -8.21
N HIS A 156 3.43 2.59 -7.49
CA HIS A 156 3.42 1.62 -6.40
C HIS A 156 2.58 0.41 -6.80
N LEU A 157 3.19 -0.77 -6.73
CA LEU A 157 2.55 -2.07 -6.89
C LEU A 157 2.64 -2.86 -5.58
N SER A 158 1.74 -3.82 -5.41
CA SER A 158 1.77 -4.71 -4.25
C SER A 158 1.19 -6.06 -4.62
N PHE A 159 1.67 -7.11 -3.97
CA PHE A 159 1.12 -8.46 -4.07
C PHE A 159 1.31 -9.22 -2.74
N THR A 160 0.54 -10.30 -2.56
CA THR A 160 0.63 -11.18 -1.38
C THR A 160 1.03 -12.61 -1.77
N TYR A 161 1.60 -13.35 -0.82
CA TYR A 161 1.91 -14.76 -1.01
C TYR A 161 0.68 -15.66 -1.20
N GLY A 162 -0.49 -15.21 -0.76
CA GLY A 162 -1.75 -15.97 -0.81
C GLY A 162 -2.81 -15.38 0.10
N LEU A 163 -3.89 -16.13 0.29
CA LEU A 163 -5.00 -15.81 1.20
C LEU A 163 -5.09 -16.85 2.31
N ASN A 164 -5.70 -16.48 3.45
CA ASN A 164 -5.93 -17.38 4.60
C ASN A 164 -7.09 -18.37 4.39
N PHE A 165 -7.50 -18.58 3.15
CA PHE A 165 -8.60 -19.48 2.76
C PHE A 165 -8.04 -20.54 1.80
N GLU A 166 -8.45 -21.80 1.94
CA GLU A 166 -7.99 -22.90 1.08
C GLU A 166 -8.34 -22.66 -0.41
N SER A 167 -9.47 -22.00 -0.66
CA SER A 167 -9.94 -21.65 -2.00
C SER A 167 -10.87 -20.45 -1.92
N VAL A 168 -10.66 -19.51 -2.84
CA VAL A 168 -11.54 -18.35 -3.03
C VAL A 168 -11.91 -18.28 -4.51
N PRO A 169 -12.95 -19.03 -4.96
CA PRO A 169 -13.32 -19.11 -6.37
C PRO A 169 -13.64 -17.74 -7.01
N GLU A 170 -13.99 -16.75 -6.20
CA GLU A 170 -14.21 -15.37 -6.65
C GLU A 170 -12.91 -14.71 -7.10
N VAL A 171 -11.82 -14.90 -6.32
CA VAL A 171 -10.49 -14.37 -6.68
C VAL A 171 -9.92 -15.13 -7.87
N ASP A 172 -10.14 -16.45 -7.95
CA ASP A 172 -9.70 -17.26 -9.09
C ASP A 172 -10.35 -16.80 -10.40
N ARG A 173 -11.61 -16.39 -10.37
CA ARG A 173 -12.35 -15.84 -11.53
C ARG A 173 -12.03 -14.38 -11.81
N HIS A 174 -11.62 -13.64 -10.79
CA HIS A 174 -11.39 -12.21 -10.81
C HIS A 174 -10.05 -11.87 -10.14
N PRO A 175 -8.91 -12.27 -10.74
CA PRO A 175 -7.59 -12.14 -10.13
C PRO A 175 -7.18 -10.67 -9.82
N TYR A 176 -7.87 -9.71 -10.42
CA TYR A 176 -7.69 -8.29 -10.08
C TYR A 176 -8.13 -7.95 -8.64
N LEU A 177 -9.01 -8.75 -8.02
CA LEU A 177 -9.49 -8.47 -6.66
C LEU A 177 -8.36 -8.46 -5.64
N VAL A 178 -7.40 -9.38 -5.77
CA VAL A 178 -6.18 -9.42 -4.95
C VAL A 178 -5.03 -9.89 -5.82
N GLU A 179 -3.98 -9.10 -5.91
CA GLU A 179 -2.76 -9.51 -6.61
C GLU A 179 -2.02 -10.58 -5.78
N ILE A 180 -2.12 -11.83 -6.23
CA ILE A 180 -1.47 -12.98 -5.58
C ILE A 180 -0.19 -13.29 -6.34
N ASN A 181 0.82 -13.75 -5.64
CA ASN A 181 2.18 -14.10 -6.04
C ASN A 181 2.33 -14.65 -7.48
N ASP A 182 2.30 -13.73 -8.42
CA ASP A 182 2.69 -13.93 -9.83
C ASP A 182 3.74 -12.88 -10.17
N VAL A 183 5.01 -13.23 -9.94
CA VAL A 183 6.14 -12.32 -10.12
C VAL A 183 6.29 -11.89 -11.58
N GLU A 184 5.99 -12.75 -12.53
CA GLU A 184 6.05 -12.43 -13.97
C GLU A 184 4.99 -11.38 -14.32
N GLN A 185 3.79 -11.51 -13.78
CA GLN A 185 2.72 -10.52 -13.95
C GLN A 185 3.09 -9.17 -13.29
N ILE A 186 3.70 -9.20 -12.10
CA ILE A 186 4.15 -7.97 -11.42
C ILE A 186 5.25 -7.26 -12.23
N ILE A 187 6.18 -8.00 -12.82
CA ILE A 187 7.20 -7.43 -13.72
C ILE A 187 6.55 -6.78 -14.94
N GLU A 188 5.53 -7.42 -15.52
CA GLU A 188 4.79 -6.85 -16.65
C GLU A 188 4.04 -5.57 -16.25
N TYR A 189 3.40 -5.54 -15.09
CA TYR A 189 2.78 -4.34 -14.55
C TYR A 189 3.80 -3.21 -14.30
N ALA A 190 4.99 -3.55 -13.80
CA ALA A 190 6.08 -2.59 -13.63
C ALA A 190 6.52 -1.96 -14.97
N ARG A 191 6.60 -2.78 -16.05
CA ARG A 191 6.89 -2.28 -17.41
C ARG A 191 5.78 -1.36 -17.92
N GLN A 192 4.53 -1.74 -17.74
CA GLN A 192 3.37 -0.92 -18.11
C GLN A 192 3.35 0.40 -17.34
N ALA A 193 3.63 0.40 -16.04
CA ALA A 193 3.75 1.61 -15.24
C ALA A 193 4.86 2.55 -15.75
N ARG A 194 6.02 1.98 -16.15
CA ARG A 194 7.10 2.73 -16.82
C ARG A 194 6.64 3.34 -18.15
N GLN A 195 5.91 2.58 -18.95
CA GLN A 195 5.34 3.09 -20.22
C GLN A 195 4.30 4.18 -20.00
N ALA A 196 3.57 4.11 -18.88
CA ALA A 196 2.63 5.13 -18.45
C ALA A 196 3.30 6.37 -17.82
N GLY A 197 4.65 6.41 -17.77
CA GLY A 197 5.42 7.58 -17.34
C GLY A 197 6.01 7.50 -15.94
N ALA A 198 6.01 6.34 -15.28
CA ALA A 198 6.67 6.20 -13.99
C ALA A 198 8.19 6.33 -14.11
N ASP A 199 8.77 7.25 -13.37
CA ASP A 199 10.22 7.41 -13.21
C ASP A 199 10.80 6.38 -12.23
N ILE A 200 9.99 6.00 -11.23
CA ILE A 200 10.33 5.02 -10.20
C ILE A 200 9.18 4.04 -10.05
N VAL A 201 9.51 2.76 -9.87
CA VAL A 201 8.52 1.73 -9.51
C VAL A 201 8.90 1.15 -8.16
N ILE A 202 7.95 1.13 -7.23
CA ILE A 202 8.06 0.51 -5.92
C ILE A 202 7.13 -0.70 -5.90
N VAL A 203 7.64 -1.84 -5.41
CA VAL A 203 6.84 -3.05 -5.23
C VAL A 203 6.84 -3.43 -3.76
N SER A 204 5.66 -3.61 -3.17
CA SER A 204 5.44 -4.04 -1.80
C SER A 204 4.95 -5.49 -1.78
N PRO A 205 5.84 -6.48 -1.62
CA PRO A 205 5.45 -7.87 -1.43
C PRO A 205 5.04 -8.12 0.03
N HIS A 206 3.88 -8.74 0.24
CA HIS A 206 3.45 -9.24 1.54
C HIS A 206 3.70 -10.74 1.62
N GLY A 207 4.50 -11.17 2.60
CA GLY A 207 4.83 -12.57 2.79
C GLY A 207 6.00 -12.81 3.72
N GLY A 208 6.29 -14.07 3.95
CA GLY A 208 7.29 -14.55 4.89
C GLY A 208 6.68 -15.54 5.87
N SER A 209 7.43 -15.89 6.91
CA SER A 209 6.96 -16.75 8.00
C SER A 209 6.88 -15.93 9.28
N GLU A 210 5.77 -16.04 9.99
CA GLU A 210 5.58 -15.40 11.28
C GLU A 210 6.70 -15.80 12.28
N TYR A 211 7.09 -14.84 13.11
CA TYR A 211 8.12 -15.02 14.17
C TYR A 211 9.51 -15.40 13.64
N VAL A 212 9.79 -15.23 12.34
CA VAL A 212 11.10 -15.48 11.73
C VAL A 212 11.69 -14.15 11.25
N TYR A 213 12.85 -13.78 11.81
CA TYR A 213 13.52 -12.51 11.48
C TYR A 213 14.32 -12.57 10.16
N GLU A 214 14.77 -13.78 9.77
CA GLU A 214 15.54 -13.94 8.55
C GLU A 214 14.64 -14.04 7.31
N PRO A 215 14.97 -13.32 6.23
CA PRO A 215 14.23 -13.42 4.98
C PRO A 215 14.17 -14.86 4.47
N GLN A 216 12.97 -15.33 4.16
CA GLN A 216 12.75 -16.67 3.65
C GLN A 216 13.26 -16.80 2.19
N PRO A 217 13.54 -18.02 1.69
CA PRO A 217 13.99 -18.22 0.32
C PRO A 217 13.08 -17.58 -0.73
N GLN A 218 11.77 -17.64 -0.55
CA GLN A 218 10.80 -17.02 -1.44
C GLN A 218 10.95 -15.50 -1.49
N GLN A 219 11.11 -14.82 -0.35
CA GLN A 219 11.31 -13.38 -0.30
C GLN A 219 12.61 -12.96 -1.03
N ARG A 220 13.68 -13.77 -0.90
CA ARG A 220 14.94 -13.55 -1.62
C ARG A 220 14.76 -13.71 -3.12
N GLN A 221 13.98 -14.73 -3.57
CA GLN A 221 13.65 -14.95 -4.98
C GLN A 221 12.85 -13.78 -5.54
N TRP A 222 11.85 -13.28 -4.82
CA TRP A 222 11.10 -12.08 -5.22
C TRP A 222 12.02 -10.88 -5.40
N ALA A 223 12.86 -10.59 -4.40
CA ALA A 223 13.78 -9.47 -4.46
C ALA A 223 14.75 -9.56 -5.64
N GLN A 224 15.25 -10.75 -5.97
CA GLN A 224 16.14 -10.97 -7.11
C GLN A 224 15.42 -10.83 -8.46
N ALA A 225 14.17 -11.27 -8.56
CA ALA A 225 13.41 -11.21 -9.80
C ALA A 225 12.87 -9.80 -10.10
N LEU A 226 12.64 -8.99 -9.07
CA LEU A 226 12.06 -7.64 -9.17
C LEU A 226 13.12 -6.52 -9.24
N ALA A 227 14.39 -6.82 -8.96
CA ALA A 227 15.51 -5.87 -9.03
C ALA A 227 16.04 -5.72 -10.47
#